data_eeaf4b502a3b61f6da41495c178ca03f
#
_entry.id   eeaf4b502a3b61f6da41495c178ca03f
#
_cell.length_a   1.000
_cell.length_b   1.000
_cell.length_c   1.000
_cell.angle_alpha   90.00
_cell.angle_beta   90.00
_cell.angle_gamma   90.00
#
_symmetry.space_group_name_H-M   'P 1'
#
loop_
_entity.id
_entity.type
_entity.pdbx_description
1 polymer ?
#
loop_
_entity_poly.entity_id
_entity_poly.type
_entity_poly.pdbx_seq_one_letter_code
_entity_poly.pdbx_strand_id
1 'polypeptide(L)'
;MKKLWFKKKSYVHGSGLFAVQNIKKGSKIIEYIGDKVTKKEGDKRADKQIKQYKKNKNNGMVYIFELNKLYDIDGSVSHNHAKLINHSCNPNCEVEIINNEIWISAIKNIKKYTELSYNYGYSYDTDYVDHVCKCGSSKCVGYILDEDHWPKLKNKKN
;
A
#
# COMPACT_ATOMS: atom_id res chain seq x y z
N MET A 1 -18.18 -2.08 12.65
CA MET A 1 -17.07 -1.26 13.20
C MET A 1 -17.28 0.20 12.80
N LYS A 2 -16.99 1.18 13.66
CA LYS A 2 -17.11 2.61 13.31
C LYS A 2 -16.04 2.97 12.28
N LYS A 3 -16.44 3.64 11.19
CA LYS A 3 -15.52 4.07 10.12
C LYS A 3 -14.51 5.10 10.66
N LEU A 4 -13.21 4.78 10.54
CA LEU A 4 -12.11 5.60 11.07
C LEU A 4 -11.45 6.50 10.03
N TRP A 5 -11.91 6.49 8.79
CA TRP A 5 -11.30 7.16 7.65
C TRP A 5 -12.31 7.87 6.75
N PHE A 6 -11.82 8.82 5.96
CA PHE A 6 -12.55 9.43 4.83
C PHE A 6 -11.61 9.60 3.64
N LYS A 7 -12.17 9.63 2.43
CA LYS A 7 -11.44 9.82 1.17
C LYS A 7 -11.25 11.31 0.90
N LYS A 8 -10.04 11.71 0.49
CA LYS A 8 -9.71 13.06 0.05
C LYS A 8 -8.61 13.00 -1.02
N LYS A 9 -8.44 14.07 -1.81
CA LYS A 9 -7.29 14.23 -2.71
C LYS A 9 -6.00 14.19 -1.91
N SER A 10 -5.04 13.36 -2.35
CA SER A 10 -3.72 13.22 -1.72
C SER A 10 -2.69 14.11 -2.41
N TYR A 11 -1.69 14.55 -1.65
CA TYR A 11 -0.48 15.19 -2.20
C TYR A 11 0.53 14.17 -2.72
N VAL A 12 0.43 12.92 -2.29
CA VAL A 12 1.33 11.83 -2.72
C VAL A 12 0.93 11.35 -4.12
N HIS A 13 -0.31 10.85 -4.25
CA HIS A 13 -0.86 10.40 -5.53
C HIS A 13 -2.39 10.32 -5.47
N GLY A 14 -3.07 10.86 -6.49
CA GLY A 14 -4.51 10.70 -6.71
C GLY A 14 -5.38 11.02 -5.49
N SER A 15 -6.01 9.99 -4.94
CA SER A 15 -6.79 10.05 -3.69
C SER A 15 -6.07 9.31 -2.58
N GLY A 16 -6.30 9.72 -1.33
CA GLY A 16 -5.83 9.06 -0.12
C GLY A 16 -6.96 8.85 0.88
N LEU A 17 -6.71 8.03 1.90
CA LEU A 17 -7.56 7.90 3.07
C LEU A 17 -6.96 8.70 4.24
N PHE A 18 -7.82 9.42 4.95
CA PHE A 18 -7.45 10.32 6.05
C PHE A 18 -8.21 9.96 7.31
N ALA A 19 -7.59 10.06 8.47
CA ALA A 19 -8.22 9.78 9.75
C ALA A 19 -9.36 10.76 10.06
N VAL A 20 -10.58 10.27 10.37
CA VAL A 20 -11.73 11.12 10.76
C VAL A 20 -11.65 11.60 12.21
N GLN A 21 -10.83 10.94 13.04
CA GLN A 21 -10.58 11.22 14.44
C GLN A 21 -9.18 10.78 14.82
N ASN A 22 -8.74 11.04 16.05
CA ASN A 22 -7.51 10.45 16.57
C ASN A 22 -7.66 8.91 16.62
N ILE A 23 -6.65 8.19 16.11
CA ILE A 23 -6.60 6.73 16.08
C ILE A 23 -5.45 6.29 16.98
N LYS A 24 -5.70 5.38 17.90
CA LYS A 24 -4.68 4.83 18.81
C LYS A 24 -3.82 3.79 18.07
N LYS A 25 -2.55 3.68 18.41
CA LYS A 25 -1.67 2.58 18.02
C LYS A 25 -2.35 1.23 18.27
N GLY A 26 -2.20 0.28 17.35
CA GLY A 26 -2.79 -1.06 17.40
C GLY A 26 -4.26 -1.12 16.95
N SER A 27 -4.88 0.01 16.57
CA SER A 27 -6.25 -0.01 16.05
C SER A 27 -6.31 -0.58 14.64
N LYS A 28 -7.18 -1.56 14.41
CA LYS A 28 -7.58 -1.96 13.05
C LYS A 28 -8.41 -0.84 12.42
N ILE A 29 -8.03 -0.39 11.24
CA ILE A 29 -8.62 0.79 10.58
C ILE A 29 -9.57 0.38 9.47
N ILE A 30 -9.10 -0.48 8.56
CA ILE A 30 -9.84 -0.92 7.40
C ILE A 30 -9.32 -2.29 6.93
N GLU A 31 -10.22 -3.14 6.49
CA GLU A 31 -9.88 -4.39 5.83
C GLU A 31 -9.56 -4.14 4.35
N TYR A 32 -8.53 -4.82 3.83
CA TYR A 32 -8.22 -4.88 2.41
C TYR A 32 -9.00 -6.04 1.79
N ILE A 33 -10.10 -5.73 1.16
CA ILE A 33 -11.04 -6.70 0.59
C ILE A 33 -10.88 -6.84 -0.93
N GLY A 34 -11.27 -8.00 -1.46
CA GLY A 34 -11.20 -8.25 -2.90
C GLY A 34 -11.57 -9.69 -3.26
N ASP A 35 -11.30 -10.05 -4.50
CA ASP A 35 -11.47 -11.41 -4.97
C ASP A 35 -10.34 -12.27 -4.44
N LYS A 36 -10.68 -13.34 -3.71
CA LYS A 36 -9.71 -14.37 -3.31
C LYS A 36 -9.40 -15.25 -4.52
N VAL A 37 -8.14 -15.26 -4.93
CA VAL A 37 -7.65 -15.97 -6.12
C VAL A 37 -6.47 -16.87 -5.76
N THR A 38 -6.21 -17.89 -6.58
CA THR A 38 -4.98 -18.71 -6.45
C THR A 38 -3.76 -17.87 -6.84
N LYS A 39 -2.54 -18.26 -6.40
CA LYS A 39 -1.29 -17.60 -6.78
C LYS A 39 -1.17 -17.42 -8.30
N LYS A 40 -1.41 -18.48 -9.06
CA LYS A 40 -1.35 -18.45 -10.53
C LYS A 40 -2.32 -17.43 -11.16
N GLU A 41 -3.54 -17.34 -10.63
CA GLU A 41 -4.51 -16.33 -11.12
C GLU A 41 -4.13 -14.93 -10.63
N GLY A 42 -3.59 -14.79 -9.42
CA GLY A 42 -3.06 -13.54 -8.88
C GLY A 42 -1.94 -12.97 -9.77
N ASP A 43 -0.95 -13.78 -10.14
CA ASP A 43 0.13 -13.38 -11.04
C ASP A 43 -0.41 -12.89 -12.39
N LYS A 44 -1.33 -13.65 -12.99
CA LYS A 44 -1.96 -13.26 -14.26
C LYS A 44 -2.71 -11.93 -14.17
N ARG A 45 -3.42 -11.68 -13.06
CA ARG A 45 -4.13 -10.43 -12.82
C ARG A 45 -3.17 -9.27 -12.56
N ALA A 46 -2.08 -9.51 -11.82
CA ALA A 46 -1.02 -8.53 -11.61
C ALA A 46 -0.40 -8.08 -12.94
N ASP A 47 -0.03 -9.01 -13.82
CA ASP A 47 0.51 -8.72 -15.15
C ASP A 47 -0.45 -7.86 -15.99
N LYS A 48 -1.74 -8.17 -15.93
CA LYS A 48 -2.78 -7.38 -16.62
C LYS A 48 -2.86 -5.95 -16.05
N GLN A 49 -2.82 -5.80 -14.72
CA GLN A 49 -2.85 -4.49 -14.04
C GLN A 49 -1.61 -3.67 -14.40
N ILE A 50 -0.42 -4.27 -14.42
CA ILE A 50 0.84 -3.63 -14.84
C ILE A 50 0.73 -3.14 -16.29
N LYS A 51 0.22 -3.96 -17.21
CA LYS A 51 0.02 -3.57 -18.61
C LYS A 51 -0.96 -2.39 -18.75
N GLN A 52 -2.02 -2.37 -17.93
CA GLN A 52 -2.97 -1.25 -17.88
C GLN A 52 -2.34 0.03 -17.32
N TYR A 53 -1.54 -0.08 -16.27
CA TYR A 53 -0.79 1.04 -15.70
C TYR A 53 0.20 1.63 -16.69
N LYS A 54 0.94 0.81 -17.45
CA LYS A 54 1.87 1.29 -18.50
C LYS A 54 1.16 2.09 -19.59
N LYS A 55 -0.12 1.79 -19.86
CA LYS A 55 -0.96 2.54 -20.82
C LYS A 55 -1.56 3.82 -20.21
N ASN A 56 -1.91 3.79 -18.93
CA ASN A 56 -2.51 4.93 -18.23
C ASN A 56 -2.01 4.98 -16.78
N LYS A 57 -1.01 5.84 -16.52
CA LYS A 57 -0.37 6.01 -15.21
C LYS A 57 -1.25 6.68 -14.13
N ASN A 58 -2.49 7.03 -14.45
CA ASN A 58 -3.45 7.55 -13.46
C ASN A 58 -4.05 6.44 -12.57
N ASN A 59 -3.93 5.18 -12.98
CA ASN A 59 -4.33 4.04 -12.17
C ASN A 59 -3.20 3.64 -11.21
N GLY A 60 -3.54 2.95 -10.12
CA GLY A 60 -2.53 2.25 -9.32
C GLY A 60 -1.92 1.11 -10.12
N MET A 61 -0.69 0.72 -9.80
CA MET A 61 0.03 -0.25 -10.59
C MET A 61 -0.50 -1.67 -10.39
N VAL A 62 -0.53 -2.13 -9.14
CA VAL A 62 -0.98 -3.47 -8.75
C VAL A 62 -1.77 -3.41 -7.46
N TYR A 63 -2.86 -4.16 -7.39
CA TYR A 63 -3.76 -4.27 -6.23
C TYR A 63 -3.83 -5.70 -5.70
N ILE A 64 -2.82 -6.53 -5.99
CA ILE A 64 -2.74 -7.91 -5.53
C ILE A 64 -1.97 -7.94 -4.21
N PHE A 65 -2.59 -8.51 -3.18
CA PHE A 65 -1.97 -8.76 -1.88
C PHE A 65 -1.85 -10.25 -1.60
N GLU A 66 -0.69 -10.68 -1.14
CA GLU A 66 -0.51 -12.04 -0.64
C GLU A 66 -1.35 -12.25 0.62
N LEU A 67 -2.26 -13.23 0.60
CA LEU A 67 -3.02 -13.66 1.77
C LEU A 67 -2.29 -14.78 2.53
N ASN A 68 -1.80 -15.76 1.79
CA ASN A 68 -1.03 -16.90 2.32
C ASN A 68 -0.33 -17.64 1.17
N LYS A 69 0.30 -18.79 1.45
CA LYS A 69 1.03 -19.58 0.45
C LYS A 69 0.19 -20.06 -0.76
N LEU A 70 -1.14 -20.12 -0.62
CA LEU A 70 -2.04 -20.68 -1.63
C LEU A 70 -2.85 -19.59 -2.36
N TYR A 71 -3.13 -18.48 -1.70
CA TYR A 71 -4.08 -17.48 -2.17
C TYR A 71 -3.56 -16.07 -2.06
N ASP A 72 -4.04 -15.24 -2.99
CA ASP A 72 -3.94 -13.79 -2.98
C ASP A 72 -5.32 -13.14 -2.90
N ILE A 73 -5.35 -11.86 -2.57
CA ILE A 73 -6.54 -10.99 -2.67
C ILE A 73 -6.30 -9.98 -3.79
N ASP A 74 -7.14 -10.02 -4.82
CA ASP A 74 -7.21 -8.97 -5.84
C ASP A 74 -8.13 -7.85 -5.38
N GLY A 75 -7.56 -6.81 -4.82
CA GLY A 75 -8.25 -5.64 -4.30
C GLY A 75 -8.63 -4.59 -5.35
N SER A 76 -8.55 -4.88 -6.65
CA SER A 76 -8.92 -3.93 -7.71
C SER A 76 -10.42 -3.59 -7.74
N VAL A 77 -11.25 -4.35 -7.02
CA VAL A 77 -12.71 -4.17 -6.92
C VAL A 77 -13.07 -2.75 -6.46
N SER A 78 -14.21 -2.23 -6.94
CA SER A 78 -14.62 -0.82 -6.72
C SER A 78 -14.88 -0.48 -5.25
N HIS A 79 -15.40 -1.43 -4.48
CA HIS A 79 -15.77 -1.26 -3.07
C HIS A 79 -14.59 -1.43 -2.09
N ASN A 80 -13.40 -1.83 -2.55
CA ASN A 80 -12.19 -1.83 -1.73
C ASN A 80 -11.64 -0.40 -1.60
N HIS A 81 -11.95 0.26 -0.51
CA HIS A 81 -11.41 1.60 -0.24
C HIS A 81 -9.97 1.56 0.27
N ALA A 82 -9.52 0.45 0.88
CA ALA A 82 -8.15 0.31 1.41
C ALA A 82 -7.08 0.48 0.32
N LYS A 83 -7.39 0.14 -0.94
CA LYS A 83 -6.50 0.36 -2.10
C LYS A 83 -6.13 1.83 -2.35
N LEU A 84 -6.82 2.78 -1.71
CA LEU A 84 -6.53 4.21 -1.82
C LEU A 84 -5.51 4.70 -0.78
N ILE A 85 -5.05 3.84 0.13
CA ILE A 85 -4.00 4.20 1.09
C ILE A 85 -2.67 4.23 0.35
N ASN A 86 -2.00 5.39 0.38
CA ASN A 86 -0.75 5.62 -0.34
C ASN A 86 0.47 5.03 0.40
N HIS A 87 1.54 4.79 -0.36
CA HIS A 87 2.83 4.40 0.21
C HIS A 87 3.50 5.55 0.96
N SER A 88 4.24 5.21 2.02
CA SER A 88 5.21 6.10 2.66
C SER A 88 6.43 5.34 3.15
N CYS A 89 7.62 5.96 3.02
CA CYS A 89 8.85 5.48 3.65
C CYS A 89 8.90 5.76 5.17
N ASN A 90 7.92 6.49 5.72
CA ASN A 90 7.72 6.69 7.16
C ASN A 90 6.23 6.49 7.49
N PRO A 91 5.73 5.26 7.37
CA PRO A 91 4.31 4.97 7.44
C PRO A 91 3.72 5.20 8.84
N ASN A 92 2.41 5.30 8.91
CA ASN A 92 1.66 5.31 10.17
C ASN A 92 0.76 4.09 10.33
N CYS A 93 0.71 3.23 9.30
CA CYS A 93 -0.01 1.97 9.31
C CYS A 93 0.90 0.85 8.80
N GLU A 94 0.48 -0.37 9.08
CA GLU A 94 1.04 -1.61 8.54
C GLU A 94 -0.06 -2.55 8.05
N VAL A 95 0.33 -3.58 7.31
CA VAL A 95 -0.56 -4.65 6.84
C VAL A 95 -0.38 -5.85 7.75
N GLU A 96 -1.49 -6.36 8.29
CA GLU A 96 -1.53 -7.56 9.12
C GLU A 96 -2.48 -8.59 8.52
N ILE A 97 -2.09 -9.87 8.55
CA ILE A 97 -2.99 -10.98 8.18
C ILE A 97 -3.51 -11.61 9.46
N ILE A 98 -4.82 -11.45 9.69
CA ILE A 98 -5.50 -11.93 10.89
C ILE A 98 -6.68 -12.81 10.47
N ASN A 99 -6.67 -14.09 10.84
CA ASN A 99 -7.74 -15.04 10.50
C ASN A 99 -8.05 -15.14 8.99
N ASN A 100 -7.03 -15.11 8.12
CA ASN A 100 -7.16 -15.06 6.66
C ASN A 100 -7.88 -13.80 6.14
N GLU A 101 -7.84 -12.71 6.87
CA GLU A 101 -8.25 -11.36 6.45
C GLU A 101 -7.04 -10.44 6.44
N ILE A 102 -6.97 -9.53 5.49
CA ILE A 102 -5.90 -8.53 5.39
C ILE A 102 -6.39 -7.23 6.03
N TRP A 103 -5.75 -6.80 7.11
CA TRP A 103 -6.09 -5.59 7.84
C TRP A 103 -5.01 -4.53 7.72
N ILE A 104 -5.42 -3.27 7.58
CA ILE A 104 -4.55 -2.11 7.73
C ILE A 104 -4.74 -1.59 9.15
N SER A 105 -3.67 -1.64 9.94
CA SER A 105 -3.64 -1.29 11.37
C SER A 105 -2.69 -0.14 11.65
N ALA A 106 -2.97 0.65 12.70
CA ALA A 106 -2.13 1.78 13.10
C ALA A 106 -0.88 1.32 13.86
N ILE A 107 0.32 1.65 13.40
CA ILE A 107 1.60 1.35 14.10
C ILE A 107 2.00 2.43 15.11
N LYS A 108 1.34 3.57 15.09
CA LYS A 108 1.51 4.70 16.03
C LYS A 108 0.19 5.43 16.23
N ASN A 109 0.13 6.33 17.20
CA ASN A 109 -1.01 7.21 17.36
C ASN A 109 -1.12 8.15 16.15
N ILE A 110 -2.28 8.18 15.50
CA ILE A 110 -2.54 8.99 14.30
C ILE A 110 -3.51 10.11 14.68
N LYS A 111 -3.10 11.36 14.43
CA LYS A 111 -3.96 12.52 14.68
C LYS A 111 -5.08 12.59 13.64
N LYS A 112 -6.23 13.14 14.04
CA LYS A 112 -7.33 13.48 13.12
C LYS A 112 -6.79 14.25 11.90
N TYR A 113 -7.34 13.95 10.73
CA TYR A 113 -6.99 14.53 9.43
C TYR A 113 -5.59 14.16 8.87
N THR A 114 -4.82 13.32 9.54
CA THR A 114 -3.58 12.78 8.99
C THR A 114 -3.89 11.77 7.89
N GLU A 115 -3.16 11.82 6.78
CA GLU A 115 -3.23 10.79 5.73
C GLU A 115 -2.71 9.45 6.26
N LEU A 116 -3.44 8.38 5.99
CA LEU A 116 -3.05 7.01 6.29
C LEU A 116 -2.06 6.53 5.23
N SER A 117 -1.00 5.86 5.65
CA SER A 117 0.02 5.33 4.74
C SER A 117 0.68 4.08 5.30
N TYR A 118 1.08 3.17 4.41
CA TYR A 118 1.89 2.00 4.77
C TYR A 118 3.03 1.80 3.77
N ASN A 119 4.05 1.00 4.13
CA ASN A 119 5.09 0.63 3.19
C ASN A 119 4.53 -0.48 2.27
N TYR A 120 4.57 -0.27 0.95
CA TYR A 120 4.06 -1.26 -0.01
C TYR A 120 4.90 -2.53 -0.06
N GLY A 121 6.13 -2.51 0.47
CA GLY A 121 6.98 -3.69 0.58
C GLY A 121 7.44 -4.25 -0.78
N TYR A 122 7.67 -3.39 -1.77
CA TYR A 122 8.11 -3.85 -3.08
C TYR A 122 9.51 -4.45 -3.01
N SER A 123 9.75 -5.50 -3.81
CA SER A 123 11.02 -6.17 -3.92
C SER A 123 12.07 -5.29 -4.60
N TYR A 124 13.34 -5.55 -4.28
CA TYR A 124 14.48 -4.95 -4.98
C TYR A 124 14.82 -5.80 -6.21
N ASP A 125 14.12 -5.56 -7.30
CA ASP A 125 14.32 -6.17 -8.62
C ASP A 125 14.89 -5.17 -9.62
N THR A 126 14.96 -5.53 -10.91
CA THR A 126 15.47 -4.66 -11.98
C THR A 126 14.61 -3.44 -12.23
N ASP A 127 13.33 -3.53 -11.92
CA ASP A 127 12.30 -2.52 -12.24
C ASP A 127 12.04 -1.55 -11.08
N TYR A 128 12.75 -1.69 -9.93
CA TYR A 128 12.52 -0.83 -8.77
C TYR A 128 12.68 0.67 -9.09
N VAL A 129 13.50 1.01 -10.08
CA VAL A 129 13.72 2.41 -10.51
C VAL A 129 12.48 3.05 -11.12
N ASP A 130 11.53 2.24 -11.60
CA ASP A 130 10.26 2.71 -12.15
C ASP A 130 9.26 3.10 -11.06
N HIS A 131 9.53 2.71 -9.80
CA HIS A 131 8.68 2.92 -8.64
C HIS A 131 9.13 4.11 -7.80
N VAL A 132 9.17 5.30 -8.42
CA VAL A 132 9.60 6.53 -7.73
C VAL A 132 8.64 6.88 -6.60
N CYS A 133 9.18 7.03 -5.38
CA CYS A 133 8.41 7.43 -4.20
C CYS A 133 8.21 8.95 -4.16
N LYS A 134 6.97 9.36 -3.88
CA LYS A 134 6.56 10.77 -3.74
C LYS A 134 6.01 11.08 -2.34
N CYS A 135 6.35 10.27 -1.32
CA CYS A 135 5.75 10.41 0.01
C CYS A 135 6.12 11.70 0.76
N GLY A 136 7.14 12.42 0.32
CA GLY A 136 7.57 13.69 0.93
C GLY A 136 8.13 13.58 2.36
N SER A 137 8.34 12.36 2.87
CA SER A 137 8.91 12.14 4.19
C SER A 137 10.39 12.50 4.22
N SER A 138 10.88 13.03 5.36
CA SER A 138 12.32 13.22 5.60
C SER A 138 13.13 11.92 5.58
N LYS A 139 12.47 10.76 5.72
CA LYS A 139 13.07 9.42 5.62
C LYS A 139 12.90 8.81 4.23
N CYS A 140 12.41 9.58 3.24
CA CYS A 140 12.17 9.05 1.90
C CYS A 140 13.47 8.59 1.24
N VAL A 141 13.49 7.34 0.77
CA VAL A 141 14.65 6.75 0.06
C VAL A 141 14.59 6.95 -1.46
N GLY A 142 13.55 7.64 -1.96
CA GLY A 142 13.36 7.97 -3.37
C GLY A 142 12.59 6.91 -4.17
N TYR A 143 12.44 5.70 -3.66
CA TYR A 143 11.76 4.59 -4.32
C TYR A 143 10.78 3.89 -3.39
N ILE A 144 9.77 3.21 -3.97
CA ILE A 144 8.84 2.35 -3.24
C ILE A 144 9.50 0.98 -3.10
N LEU A 145 10.11 0.72 -1.94
CA LEU A 145 10.82 -0.51 -1.63
C LEU A 145 10.54 -0.93 -0.19
N ASP A 146 10.61 -2.25 0.04
CA ASP A 146 10.70 -2.78 1.39
C ASP A 146 11.91 -2.18 2.12
N GLU A 147 11.76 -1.91 3.41
CA GLU A 147 12.82 -1.28 4.21
C GLU A 147 14.08 -2.14 4.34
N ASP A 148 13.95 -3.47 4.27
CA ASP A 148 15.06 -4.41 4.26
C ASP A 148 16.00 -4.21 3.06
N HIS A 149 15.51 -3.56 2.02
CA HIS A 149 16.27 -3.28 0.80
C HIS A 149 16.91 -1.89 0.75
N TRP A 150 16.59 -0.98 1.67
CA TRP A 150 17.13 0.39 1.68
C TRP A 150 18.66 0.46 1.76
N PRO A 151 19.38 -0.41 2.50
CA PRO A 151 20.84 -0.40 2.50
C PRO A 151 21.47 -0.59 1.10
N LYS A 152 20.80 -1.32 0.20
CA LYS A 152 21.25 -1.54 -1.17
C LYS A 152 21.28 -0.27 -2.02
N LEU A 153 20.44 0.73 -1.70
CA LEU A 153 20.41 2.02 -2.40
C LEU A 153 21.61 2.91 -2.04
N LYS A 154 22.13 2.80 -0.81
CA LYS A 154 23.27 3.59 -0.34
C LYS A 154 24.57 3.19 -1.04
N ASN A 155 24.71 1.92 -1.41
CA ASN A 155 25.91 1.38 -2.07
C ASN A 155 26.03 1.75 -3.56
N LYS A 156 25.00 2.36 -4.17
CA LYS A 156 25.03 2.82 -5.58
C LYS A 156 25.40 4.30 -5.74
N LYS A 157 25.63 5.02 -4.65
CA LYS A 157 26.04 6.45 -4.68
C LYS A 157 27.55 6.69 -4.64
N ASN A 158 28.36 5.60 -4.81
CA ASN A 158 29.83 5.69 -4.96
C ASN A 158 30.22 5.40 -6.41
#